data_ba84e9ea1331fcd1b5f7f16a338f559b
#
_entry.id   ba84e9ea1331fcd1b5f7f16a338f559b
#
_cell.length_a   1.000
_cell.length_b   1.000
_cell.length_c   1.000
_cell.angle_alpha   90.00
_cell.angle_beta   90.00
_cell.angle_gamma   90.00
#
_symmetry.space_group_name_H-M   'P 1'
#
loop_
_entity.id
_entity.type
_entity.pdbx_description
1 polymer ?
#
loop_
_entity_poly.entity_id
_entity_poly.type
_entity_poly.pdbx_seq_one_letter_code
_entity_poly.pdbx_strand_id
1 'polypeptide(L)'
;MMSLCCDVLKALQGKTLVNAESLTGGGIGAALTQVPGSSEVYKGGVICYTNWVKENILGVPGEILAQDGAVSLRTAEHLASGVRALLKADAAVAVTGLAGPGGDEFGHSVGTVFIGYQDAAHSDAREYHFSGDREAVRNQTIEAALRLVLEHQK
;
A
#
# COMPACT_ATOMS: atom_id res chain seq x y z
N MET A 1 -6.53 -9.23 13.03
CA MET A 1 -6.25 -9.05 11.58
C MET A 1 -7.32 -9.67 10.70
N MET A 2 -7.71 -10.90 10.95
CA MET A 2 -8.76 -11.59 10.17
C MET A 2 -10.08 -10.81 10.18
N SER A 3 -10.52 -10.33 11.34
CA SER A 3 -11.72 -9.52 11.48
C SER A 3 -11.68 -8.25 10.62
N LEU A 4 -10.54 -7.56 10.62
CA LEU A 4 -10.33 -6.37 9.80
C LEU A 4 -10.42 -6.69 8.31
N CYS A 5 -9.79 -7.79 7.87
CA CYS A 5 -9.88 -8.24 6.48
C CYS A 5 -11.33 -8.52 6.07
N CYS A 6 -12.09 -9.20 6.93
CA CYS A 6 -13.51 -9.46 6.68
C CYS A 6 -14.30 -8.15 6.54
N ASP A 7 -14.03 -7.18 7.39
CA ASP A 7 -14.72 -5.87 7.33
C ASP A 7 -14.40 -5.13 6.04
N VAL A 8 -13.14 -5.14 5.60
CA VAL A 8 -12.72 -4.53 4.34
C VAL A 8 -13.44 -5.18 3.16
N LEU A 9 -13.44 -6.51 3.12
CA LEU A 9 -14.05 -7.25 2.02
C LEU A 9 -15.57 -7.05 1.97
N LYS A 10 -16.23 -6.99 3.11
CA LYS A 10 -17.67 -6.69 3.17
C LYS A 10 -17.97 -5.28 2.68
N ALA A 11 -17.17 -4.30 3.11
CA ALA A 11 -17.36 -2.91 2.71
C ALA A 11 -17.18 -2.68 1.21
N LEU A 12 -16.40 -3.52 0.56
CA LEU A 12 -16.11 -3.41 -0.88
C LEU A 12 -16.91 -4.41 -1.74
N GLN A 13 -17.93 -5.03 -1.20
CA GLN A 13 -18.79 -5.94 -1.97
C GLN A 13 -19.31 -5.27 -3.25
N GLY A 14 -19.15 -5.95 -4.39
CA GLY A 14 -19.52 -5.41 -5.69
C GLY A 14 -18.45 -4.54 -6.35
N LYS A 15 -17.33 -4.32 -5.66
CA LYS A 15 -16.20 -3.53 -6.15
C LYS A 15 -14.92 -4.38 -6.11
N THR A 16 -13.88 -3.87 -6.76
CA THR A 16 -12.57 -4.53 -6.79
C THR A 16 -11.51 -3.70 -6.06
N LEU A 17 -10.65 -4.41 -5.32
CA LEU A 17 -9.52 -3.83 -4.60
C LEU A 17 -8.22 -4.42 -5.14
N VAL A 18 -7.23 -3.56 -5.34
CA VAL A 18 -5.86 -3.95 -5.69
C VAL A 18 -4.87 -3.29 -4.75
N ASN A 19 -3.64 -3.76 -4.75
CA ASN A 19 -2.61 -3.17 -3.89
C ASN A 19 -1.24 -3.13 -4.54
N ALA A 20 -0.42 -2.21 -4.08
CA ALA A 20 1.00 -2.13 -4.39
C ALA A 20 1.78 -2.22 -3.08
N GLU A 21 2.71 -3.16 -2.98
CA GLU A 21 3.43 -3.44 -1.75
C GLU A 21 4.93 -3.34 -1.93
N SER A 22 5.56 -2.47 -1.15
CA SER A 22 7.01 -2.38 -1.10
C SER A 22 7.52 -3.14 0.13
N LEU A 23 7.61 -2.49 1.28
CA LEU A 23 8.19 -3.10 2.48
C LEU A 23 7.44 -4.32 3.02
N THR A 24 6.17 -4.46 2.71
CA THR A 24 5.35 -5.57 3.20
C THR A 24 5.47 -6.85 2.36
N GLY A 25 6.01 -6.73 1.15
CA GLY A 25 6.40 -7.87 0.31
C GLY A 25 5.31 -8.86 -0.04
N GLY A 26 4.05 -8.43 -0.06
CA GLY A 26 2.90 -9.30 -0.33
C GLY A 26 2.02 -9.57 0.90
N GLY A 27 2.37 -8.98 2.05
CA GLY A 27 1.66 -9.23 3.31
C GLY A 27 0.20 -8.77 3.32
N ILE A 28 -0.12 -7.70 2.61
CA ILE A 28 -1.51 -7.23 2.50
C ILE A 28 -2.34 -8.24 1.70
N GLY A 29 -1.83 -8.66 0.56
CA GLY A 29 -2.48 -9.69 -0.25
C GLY A 29 -2.62 -11.01 0.49
N ALA A 30 -1.58 -11.42 1.22
CA ALA A 30 -1.60 -12.63 2.03
C ALA A 30 -2.68 -12.55 3.13
N ALA A 31 -2.83 -11.40 3.78
CA ALA A 31 -3.85 -11.20 4.80
C ALA A 31 -5.27 -11.30 4.22
N LEU A 32 -5.51 -10.62 3.10
CA LEU A 32 -6.83 -10.61 2.46
C LEU A 32 -7.21 -12.00 1.94
N THR A 33 -6.27 -12.72 1.36
CA THR A 33 -6.53 -14.04 0.76
C THR A 33 -6.72 -15.15 1.80
N GLN A 34 -6.47 -14.89 3.07
CA GLN A 34 -6.86 -15.81 4.15
C GLN A 34 -8.37 -15.95 4.29
N VAL A 35 -9.12 -14.96 3.84
CA VAL A 35 -10.58 -14.95 3.98
C VAL A 35 -11.20 -15.72 2.81
N PRO A 36 -11.99 -16.77 3.06
CA PRO A 36 -12.70 -17.45 1.99
C PRO A 36 -13.62 -16.49 1.24
N GLY A 37 -13.62 -16.57 -0.09
CA GLY A 37 -14.43 -15.67 -0.92
C GLY A 37 -13.78 -14.32 -1.20
N SER A 38 -12.55 -14.07 -0.74
CA SER A 38 -11.84 -12.81 -0.96
C SER A 38 -11.67 -12.45 -2.43
N SER A 39 -11.61 -13.44 -3.33
CA SER A 39 -11.45 -13.20 -4.77
C SER A 39 -12.63 -12.46 -5.43
N GLU A 40 -13.75 -12.37 -4.77
CA GLU A 40 -14.89 -11.57 -5.26
C GLU A 40 -14.59 -10.06 -5.18
N VAL A 41 -13.68 -9.66 -4.31
CA VAL A 41 -13.29 -8.27 -4.09
C VAL A 41 -11.82 -8.05 -4.42
N TYR A 42 -10.93 -8.85 -3.84
CA TYR A 42 -9.50 -8.69 -4.03
C TYR A 42 -9.07 -9.24 -5.37
N LYS A 43 -8.65 -8.35 -6.28
CA LYS A 43 -8.29 -8.71 -7.65
C LYS A 43 -6.83 -9.11 -7.80
N GLY A 44 -5.96 -8.54 -7.00
CA GLY A 44 -4.52 -8.80 -7.07
C GLY A 44 -3.70 -7.60 -6.70
N GLY A 45 -2.40 -7.68 -6.92
CA GLY A 45 -1.50 -6.60 -6.59
C GLY A 45 -0.14 -6.73 -7.25
N VAL A 46 0.70 -5.73 -7.03
CA VAL A 46 2.06 -5.69 -7.53
C VAL A 46 3.01 -5.50 -6.34
N ILE A 47 4.00 -6.37 -6.23
CA ILE A 47 5.09 -6.17 -5.28
C ILE A 47 6.13 -5.28 -5.96
N CYS A 48 6.21 -4.03 -5.54
CA CYS A 48 7.05 -2.99 -6.15
C CYS A 48 8.24 -2.67 -5.24
N TYR A 49 9.05 -3.68 -4.98
CA TYR A 49 10.10 -3.59 -3.96
C TYR A 49 11.27 -2.70 -4.36
N THR A 50 11.54 -2.57 -5.66
CA THR A 50 12.64 -1.74 -6.17
C THR A 50 12.10 -0.53 -6.93
N ASN A 51 12.94 0.49 -7.09
CA ASN A 51 12.58 1.67 -7.87
C ASN A 51 12.29 1.33 -9.33
N TRP A 52 12.98 0.34 -9.89
CA TRP A 52 12.72 -0.09 -11.26
C TRP A 52 11.26 -0.53 -11.45
N VAL A 53 10.74 -1.34 -10.52
CA VAL A 53 9.34 -1.81 -10.58
C VAL A 53 8.38 -0.65 -10.34
N LYS A 54 8.68 0.24 -9.39
CA LYS A 54 7.85 1.42 -9.12
C LYS A 54 7.70 2.28 -10.37
N GLU A 55 8.81 2.51 -11.08
CA GLU A 55 8.82 3.36 -12.27
C GLU A 55 8.26 2.65 -13.49
N ASN A 56 8.80 1.46 -13.81
CA ASN A 56 8.53 0.81 -15.10
C ASN A 56 7.23 0.01 -15.14
N ILE A 57 6.77 -0.48 -14.01
CA ILE A 57 5.52 -1.25 -13.93
C ILE A 57 4.35 -0.38 -13.46
N LEU A 58 4.56 0.41 -12.42
CA LEU A 58 3.49 1.22 -11.83
C LEU A 58 3.47 2.68 -12.29
N GLY A 59 4.45 3.10 -13.07
CA GLY A 59 4.44 4.41 -13.67
C GLY A 59 4.76 5.58 -12.74
N VAL A 60 5.44 5.32 -11.61
CA VAL A 60 5.91 6.43 -10.77
C VAL A 60 6.94 7.22 -11.57
N PRO A 61 6.77 8.55 -11.74
CA PRO A 61 7.75 9.35 -12.47
C PRO A 61 9.15 9.23 -11.86
N GLY A 62 10.15 8.98 -12.71
CA GLY A 62 11.54 8.84 -12.25
C GLY A 62 12.04 10.08 -11.53
N GLU A 63 11.58 11.27 -11.91
CA GLU A 63 11.93 12.52 -11.25
C GLU A 63 11.41 12.59 -9.81
N ILE A 64 10.25 12.00 -9.51
CA ILE A 64 9.72 11.92 -8.16
C ILE A 64 10.58 10.99 -7.32
N LEU A 65 10.95 9.84 -7.86
CA LEU A 65 11.86 8.92 -7.17
C LEU A 65 13.22 9.56 -6.92
N ALA A 66 13.71 10.39 -7.83
CA ALA A 66 14.98 11.09 -7.68
C ALA A 66 14.89 12.23 -6.65
N GLN A 67 13.80 12.98 -6.64
CA GLN A 67 13.62 14.15 -5.76
C GLN A 67 13.17 13.78 -4.35
N ASP A 68 12.17 12.92 -4.24
CA ASP A 68 11.53 12.58 -2.97
C ASP A 68 11.96 11.21 -2.44
N GLY A 69 12.52 10.36 -3.30
CA GLY A 69 12.87 9.00 -2.96
C GLY A 69 11.71 8.03 -3.06
N ALA A 70 12.01 6.76 -2.81
CA ALA A 70 11.02 5.68 -2.83
C ALA A 70 10.02 5.79 -1.66
N VAL A 71 10.40 6.49 -0.59
CA VAL A 71 9.62 6.62 0.64
C VAL A 71 9.18 8.07 0.76
N SER A 72 7.97 8.36 0.28
CA SER A 72 7.40 9.71 0.32
C SER A 72 5.89 9.68 0.07
N LEU A 73 5.21 10.78 0.41
CA LEU A 73 3.78 10.94 0.12
C LEU A 73 3.50 10.83 -1.38
N ARG A 74 4.28 11.55 -2.20
CA ARG A 74 4.05 11.56 -3.66
C ARG A 74 4.28 10.18 -4.26
N THR A 75 5.30 9.45 -3.79
CA THR A 75 5.54 8.09 -4.27
C THR A 75 4.37 7.18 -3.91
N ALA A 76 3.85 7.26 -2.68
CA ALA A 76 2.69 6.47 -2.25
C ALA A 76 1.44 6.78 -3.08
N GLU A 77 1.19 8.05 -3.37
CA GLU A 77 0.07 8.47 -4.23
C GLU A 77 0.19 7.89 -5.63
N HIS A 78 1.37 7.98 -6.23
CA HIS A 78 1.60 7.45 -7.58
C HIS A 78 1.54 5.92 -7.62
N LEU A 79 1.97 5.25 -6.57
CA LEU A 79 1.84 3.78 -6.48
C LEU A 79 0.38 3.35 -6.46
N ALA A 80 -0.45 4.02 -5.65
CA ALA A 80 -1.88 3.72 -5.58
C ALA A 80 -2.57 3.99 -6.92
N SER A 81 -2.31 5.15 -7.52
CA SER A 81 -2.84 5.52 -8.82
C SER A 81 -2.40 4.55 -9.92
N GLY A 82 -1.11 4.20 -9.92
CA GLY A 82 -0.53 3.31 -10.92
C GLY A 82 -1.10 1.90 -10.88
N VAL A 83 -1.19 1.31 -9.70
CA VAL A 83 -1.71 -0.06 -9.58
C VAL A 83 -3.21 -0.11 -9.85
N ARG A 84 -3.95 0.92 -9.45
CA ARG A 84 -5.38 1.00 -9.76
C ARG A 84 -5.62 1.03 -11.27
N ALA A 85 -4.87 1.85 -12.00
CA ALA A 85 -4.97 1.95 -13.45
C ALA A 85 -4.51 0.67 -14.16
N LEU A 86 -3.38 0.12 -13.74
CA LEU A 86 -2.79 -1.08 -14.35
C LEU A 86 -3.74 -2.28 -14.27
N LEU A 87 -4.33 -2.49 -13.11
CA LEU A 87 -5.20 -3.64 -12.85
C LEU A 87 -6.68 -3.33 -13.02
N LYS A 88 -7.02 -2.10 -13.41
CA LYS A 88 -8.39 -1.66 -13.71
C LYS A 88 -9.34 -1.96 -12.55
N ALA A 89 -9.00 -1.42 -11.37
CA ALA A 89 -9.76 -1.66 -10.15
C ALA A 89 -10.54 -0.44 -9.70
N ASP A 90 -11.53 -0.67 -8.84
CA ASP A 90 -12.31 0.42 -8.24
C ASP A 90 -11.51 1.15 -7.17
N ALA A 91 -10.76 0.41 -6.35
CA ALA A 91 -9.98 0.97 -5.26
C ALA A 91 -8.57 0.35 -5.21
N ALA A 92 -7.62 1.14 -4.73
CA ALA A 92 -6.24 0.70 -4.57
C ALA A 92 -5.64 1.23 -3.27
N VAL A 93 -4.81 0.44 -2.63
CA VAL A 93 -3.98 0.84 -1.50
C VAL A 93 -2.52 0.52 -1.81
N ALA A 94 -1.62 1.42 -1.44
CA ALA A 94 -0.19 1.25 -1.71
C ALA A 94 0.61 1.60 -0.46
N VAL A 95 1.68 0.86 -0.23
CA VAL A 95 2.56 1.09 0.92
C VAL A 95 4.01 1.16 0.48
N THR A 96 4.73 2.12 1.05
CA THR A 96 6.18 2.25 0.91
C THR A 96 6.75 2.75 2.23
N GLY A 97 7.95 2.30 2.60
CA GLY A 97 8.50 2.68 3.90
C GLY A 97 9.78 1.95 4.25
N LEU A 98 10.28 2.27 5.43
CA LEU A 98 11.53 1.78 5.97
C LEU A 98 11.29 0.83 7.14
N ALA A 99 11.35 -0.47 6.86
CA ALA A 99 11.16 -1.49 7.89
C ALA A 99 12.36 -1.62 8.84
N GLY A 100 13.53 -1.14 8.44
CA GLY A 100 14.75 -1.22 9.23
C GLY A 100 15.63 -2.42 8.89
N PRO A 101 16.82 -2.46 9.48
CA PRO A 101 17.35 -1.56 10.51
C PRO A 101 17.89 -0.22 10.02
N GLY A 102 18.07 -0.02 8.70
CA GLY A 102 18.62 1.22 8.16
C GLY A 102 17.56 2.23 7.73
N GLY A 103 17.92 3.52 7.80
CA GLY A 103 17.13 4.60 7.22
C GLY A 103 17.42 4.78 5.73
N ASP A 104 16.95 5.87 5.14
CA ASP A 104 17.23 6.19 3.74
C ASP A 104 18.13 7.43 3.61
N GLU A 105 18.51 7.73 2.38
CA GLU A 105 19.36 8.87 2.03
C GLU A 105 18.64 10.21 2.10
N PHE A 106 17.32 10.21 2.28
CA PHE A 106 16.48 11.42 2.36
C PHE A 106 16.18 11.85 3.79
N GLY A 107 16.82 11.21 4.77
CA GLY A 107 16.70 11.60 6.18
C GLY A 107 15.52 10.99 6.92
N HIS A 108 14.80 10.05 6.33
CA HIS A 108 13.72 9.37 7.02
C HIS A 108 14.27 8.37 8.05
N SER A 109 13.64 8.34 9.21
CA SER A 109 13.97 7.36 10.26
C SER A 109 13.32 6.00 9.97
N VAL A 110 13.90 4.94 10.55
CA VAL A 110 13.31 3.61 10.50
C VAL A 110 11.90 3.65 11.10
N GLY A 111 10.95 2.96 10.44
CA GLY A 111 9.55 2.97 10.84
C GLY A 111 8.72 4.03 10.15
N THR A 112 9.34 4.92 9.37
CA THR A 112 8.61 5.88 8.53
C THR A 112 7.96 5.13 7.37
N VAL A 113 6.65 5.24 7.25
CA VAL A 113 5.85 4.56 6.24
C VAL A 113 4.84 5.54 5.65
N PHE A 114 4.66 5.47 4.35
CA PHE A 114 3.63 6.24 3.65
C PHE A 114 2.65 5.27 3.03
N ILE A 115 1.36 5.53 3.21
CA ILE A 115 0.29 4.70 2.68
C ILE A 115 -0.61 5.57 1.81
N GLY A 116 -0.77 5.16 0.54
CA GLY A 116 -1.64 5.83 -0.41
C GLY A 116 -2.92 5.03 -0.64
N TYR A 117 -4.01 5.74 -0.86
CA TYR A 117 -5.29 5.15 -1.22
C TYR A 117 -5.88 5.94 -2.38
N GLN A 118 -6.49 5.24 -3.34
CA GLN A 118 -7.20 5.89 -4.44
C GLN A 118 -8.44 5.09 -4.82
N ASP A 119 -9.55 5.80 -5.02
CA ASP A 119 -10.73 5.31 -5.72
C ASP A 119 -11.23 6.42 -6.66
N ALA A 120 -12.40 6.26 -7.26
CA ALA A 120 -12.94 7.25 -8.19
C ALA A 120 -13.19 8.62 -7.55
N ALA A 121 -13.47 8.65 -6.24
CA ALA A 121 -13.83 9.85 -5.50
C ALA A 121 -12.71 10.39 -4.61
N HIS A 122 -11.70 9.57 -4.29
CA HIS A 122 -10.66 9.93 -3.30
C HIS A 122 -9.27 9.65 -3.82
N SER A 123 -8.33 10.52 -3.45
CA SER A 123 -6.90 10.29 -3.56
C SER A 123 -6.29 10.78 -2.26
N ASP A 124 -5.74 9.87 -1.46
CA ASP A 124 -5.25 10.15 -0.11
C ASP A 124 -3.89 9.52 0.09
N ALA A 125 -3.02 10.17 0.85
CA ALA A 125 -1.75 9.60 1.27
C ALA A 125 -1.42 10.11 2.65
N ARG A 126 -0.94 9.22 3.51
CA ARG A 126 -0.66 9.52 4.91
C ARG A 126 0.70 9.03 5.33
N GLU A 127 1.33 9.78 6.21
CA GLU A 127 2.60 9.43 6.83
C GLU A 127 2.37 8.79 8.19
N TYR A 128 3.09 7.69 8.43
CA TYR A 128 3.03 6.93 9.67
C TYR A 128 4.44 6.75 10.22
N HIS A 129 4.56 6.64 11.53
CA HIS A 129 5.81 6.34 12.21
C HIS A 129 5.55 5.16 13.15
N PHE A 130 6.02 3.98 12.76
CA PHE A 130 5.84 2.77 13.53
C PHE A 130 7.09 2.43 14.31
N SER A 131 6.92 1.93 15.53
CA SER A 131 8.01 1.48 16.37
C SER A 131 8.17 -0.03 16.33
N GLY A 132 9.34 -0.49 16.75
CA GLY A 132 9.65 -1.91 16.81
C GLY A 132 10.66 -2.34 15.74
N ASP A 133 10.86 -3.64 15.65
CA ASP A 133 11.77 -4.23 14.69
C ASP A 133 11.13 -4.31 13.29
N ARG A 134 11.88 -4.89 12.36
CA ARG A 134 11.44 -5.02 10.96
C ARG A 134 10.09 -5.73 10.83
N GLU A 135 9.88 -6.82 11.55
CA GLU A 135 8.62 -7.55 11.53
C GLU A 135 7.47 -6.71 12.07
N ALA A 136 7.68 -6.01 13.19
CA ALA A 136 6.68 -5.17 13.83
C ALA A 136 6.26 -4.01 12.91
N VAL A 137 7.21 -3.36 12.23
CA VAL A 137 6.92 -2.28 11.29
C VAL A 137 6.09 -2.80 10.13
N ARG A 138 6.46 -3.93 9.56
CA ARG A 138 5.71 -4.53 8.45
C ARG A 138 4.29 -4.90 8.85
N ASN A 139 4.11 -5.53 10.01
CA ASN A 139 2.78 -5.92 10.50
C ASN A 139 1.89 -4.72 10.79
N GLN A 140 2.42 -3.66 11.39
CA GLN A 140 1.68 -2.43 11.63
C GLN A 140 1.29 -1.74 10.31
N THR A 141 2.15 -1.82 9.30
CA THR A 141 1.87 -1.26 7.98
C THR A 141 0.69 -1.98 7.32
N ILE A 142 0.66 -3.32 7.38
CA ILE A 142 -0.44 -4.12 6.83
C ILE A 142 -1.76 -3.71 7.48
N GLU A 143 -1.78 -3.63 8.80
CA GLU A 143 -2.99 -3.25 9.53
C GLU A 143 -3.44 -1.83 9.20
N ALA A 144 -2.51 -0.87 9.19
CA ALA A 144 -2.82 0.53 8.89
C ALA A 144 -3.35 0.69 7.45
N ALA A 145 -2.80 -0.05 6.49
CA ALA A 145 -3.27 -0.03 5.11
C ALA A 145 -4.71 -0.51 5.00
N LEU A 146 -5.03 -1.61 5.66
CA LEU A 146 -6.39 -2.16 5.66
C LEU A 146 -7.38 -1.22 6.36
N ARG A 147 -6.97 -0.58 7.46
CA ARG A 147 -7.79 0.42 8.14
C ARG A 147 -8.06 1.64 7.27
N LEU A 148 -7.07 2.10 6.53
CA LEU A 148 -7.23 3.23 5.62
C LEU A 148 -8.25 2.90 4.52
N VAL A 149 -8.16 1.71 3.93
CA VAL A 149 -9.14 1.26 2.95
C VAL A 149 -10.54 1.27 3.55
N LEU A 150 -10.71 0.69 4.73
CA LEU A 150 -12.02 0.61 5.40
C LEU A 150 -12.59 2.00 5.70
N GLU A 151 -11.74 2.92 6.15
CA GLU A 151 -12.13 4.30 6.46
C GLU A 151 -12.78 4.99 5.25
N HIS A 152 -12.24 4.76 4.06
CA HIS A 152 -12.75 5.36 2.82
C HIS A 152 -14.04 4.71 2.30
N GLN A 153 -14.51 3.63 2.91
CA GLN A 153 -15.77 2.98 2.53
C GLN A 153 -16.97 3.44 3.37
N LYS A 154 -16.73 4.30 4.33
CA LYS A 154 -17.81 4.79 5.22
C LYS A 154 -18.53 6.01 4.68
#